data_c2c9882872a0255ab1b41b87d49b6edd
#
_entry.id   c2c9882872a0255ab1b41b87d49b6edd
#
_cell.length_a   1.000
_cell.length_b   1.000
_cell.length_c   1.000
_cell.angle_alpha   90.00
_cell.angle_beta   90.00
_cell.angle_gamma   90.00
#
_symmetry.space_group_name_H-M   'P 1'
#
loop_
_entity.id
_entity.type
_entity.pdbx_description
1 polymer ?
#
loop_
_entity_poly.entity_id
_entity_poly.type
_entity_poly.pdbx_seq_one_letter_code
_entity_poly.pdbx_strand_id
1 'polypeptide(L)'
;MKTDSPYDRGDIHINKNDKVLEIGPGHNPTYRSNVIVEKFIDTNYHRCGDVKIYPHQTFVHADGEKLPFKDKEFDYVICNQVLEHVEHPEAFVKELCRVARRGYIETPSLLGEYLFPKKSHKWVILDIDCLLYTSDAADE
;
A
#
# COMPACT_ATOMS: atom_id res chain seq x y z
N MET A 1 3.73 -10.71 20.99
CA MET A 1 2.33 -10.31 21.15
C MET A 1 1.76 -10.09 19.76
N LYS A 2 0.86 -10.94 19.28
CA LYS A 2 0.16 -10.65 18.04
C LYS A 2 -0.67 -9.40 18.30
N THR A 3 -0.30 -8.31 17.65
CA THR A 3 -1.22 -7.20 17.51
C THR A 3 -2.37 -7.70 16.66
N ASP A 4 -3.59 -7.37 17.01
CA ASP A 4 -4.76 -7.67 16.17
C ASP A 4 -4.55 -6.98 14.83
N SER A 5 -3.99 -7.72 13.89
CA SER A 5 -3.86 -7.23 12.52
C SER A 5 -5.24 -7.19 11.90
N PRO A 6 -5.61 -6.13 11.18
CA PRO A 6 -6.87 -6.09 10.47
C PRO A 6 -6.93 -7.25 9.47
N TYR A 7 -8.10 -7.88 9.35
CA TYR A 7 -8.31 -8.96 8.38
C TYR A 7 -8.33 -8.43 6.96
N ASP A 8 -8.78 -7.22 6.79
CA ASP A 8 -8.82 -6.53 5.50
C ASP A 8 -8.81 -5.00 5.70
N ARG A 9 -8.86 -4.27 4.59
CA ARG A 9 -8.89 -2.83 4.58
C ARG A 9 -10.08 -2.21 5.32
N GLY A 10 -11.19 -2.93 5.47
CA GLY A 10 -12.37 -2.46 6.20
C GLY A 10 -12.16 -2.39 7.71
N ASP A 11 -11.23 -3.19 8.23
CA ASP A 11 -10.94 -3.28 9.67
C ASP A 11 -9.83 -2.32 10.13
N ILE A 12 -9.33 -1.47 9.24
CA ILE A 12 -8.23 -0.55 9.56
C ILE A 12 -8.68 0.49 10.58
N HIS A 13 -7.92 0.58 11.67
CA HIS A 13 -8.18 1.58 12.69
C HIS A 13 -7.49 2.92 12.37
N ILE A 14 -8.25 3.87 11.85
CA ILE A 14 -7.82 5.22 11.52
C ILE A 14 -8.53 6.21 12.43
N ASN A 15 -7.78 7.10 13.08
CA ASN A 15 -8.36 8.12 13.94
C ASN A 15 -9.11 9.17 13.12
N LYS A 16 -10.11 9.78 13.71
CA LYS A 16 -10.96 10.77 13.02
C LYS A 16 -10.19 11.93 12.42
N ASN A 17 -9.10 12.36 13.06
CA ASN A 17 -8.30 13.51 12.66
C ASN A 17 -7.06 13.14 11.84
N ASP A 18 -6.81 11.87 11.59
CA ASP A 18 -5.65 11.45 10.80
C ASP A 18 -5.74 11.95 9.36
N LYS A 19 -4.64 12.49 8.84
CA LYS A 19 -4.46 12.78 7.42
C LYS A 19 -4.02 11.50 6.72
N VAL A 20 -4.86 10.98 5.84
CA VAL A 20 -4.72 9.66 5.23
C VAL A 20 -4.33 9.76 3.76
N LEU A 21 -3.24 9.06 3.40
CA LEU A 21 -2.79 8.85 2.03
C LEU A 21 -3.20 7.44 1.58
N GLU A 22 -3.64 7.28 0.35
CA GLU A 22 -3.87 5.96 -0.25
C GLU A 22 -3.15 5.87 -1.60
N ILE A 23 -2.39 4.79 -1.77
CA ILE A 23 -1.59 4.55 -2.98
C ILE A 23 -2.26 3.46 -3.81
N GLY A 24 -2.50 3.78 -5.08
CA GLY A 24 -2.99 2.83 -6.07
C GLY A 24 -4.38 2.25 -5.82
N PRO A 25 -5.36 3.00 -5.29
CA PRO A 25 -6.68 2.42 -5.01
C PRO A 25 -7.49 2.08 -6.27
N GLY A 26 -7.12 2.62 -7.41
CA GLY A 26 -7.79 2.38 -8.69
C GLY A 26 -9.28 2.75 -8.64
N HIS A 27 -10.12 1.74 -8.94
CA HIS A 27 -11.58 1.91 -8.99
C HIS A 27 -12.27 1.79 -7.62
N ASN A 28 -11.51 1.46 -6.55
CA ASN A 28 -12.07 1.20 -5.23
C ASN A 28 -11.32 1.93 -4.09
N PRO A 29 -11.32 3.28 -4.09
CA PRO A 29 -10.69 4.04 -3.05
C PRO A 29 -11.42 3.92 -1.71
N THR A 30 -10.65 3.98 -0.63
CA THR A 30 -11.18 4.07 0.72
C THR A 30 -11.82 5.45 0.93
N TYR A 31 -13.06 5.50 1.34
CA TYR A 31 -13.76 6.78 1.55
C TYR A 31 -13.06 7.70 2.55
N ARG A 32 -12.36 7.11 3.54
CA ARG A 32 -11.65 7.85 4.59
C ARG A 32 -10.36 8.51 4.12
N SER A 33 -9.83 8.14 2.94
CA SER A 33 -8.59 8.70 2.42
C SER A 33 -8.74 10.17 2.03
N ASN A 34 -7.76 10.99 2.37
CA ASN A 34 -7.74 12.44 2.05
C ASN A 34 -7.03 12.70 0.72
N VAL A 35 -5.96 11.94 0.46
CA VAL A 35 -5.15 12.08 -0.75
C VAL A 35 -5.02 10.71 -1.40
N ILE A 36 -5.18 10.67 -2.71
CA ILE A 36 -5.05 9.47 -3.55
C ILE A 36 -3.92 9.66 -4.53
N VAL A 37 -3.04 8.68 -4.60
CA VAL A 37 -1.95 8.63 -5.58
C VAL A 37 -2.18 7.49 -6.55
N GLU A 38 -2.09 7.79 -7.85
CA GLU A 38 -2.08 6.80 -8.93
C GLU A 38 -0.93 7.05 -9.89
N LYS A 39 -0.26 5.97 -10.31
CA LYS A 39 0.79 6.02 -11.31
C LYS A 39 0.23 5.84 -12.73
N PHE A 40 -0.71 4.92 -12.91
CA PHE A 40 -1.27 4.58 -14.21
C PHE A 40 -2.70 5.11 -14.32
N ILE A 41 -2.90 6.19 -15.07
CA ILE A 41 -4.21 6.83 -15.25
C ILE A 41 -4.88 6.44 -16.58
N ASP A 42 -4.07 6.12 -17.61
CA ASP A 42 -4.55 5.87 -18.96
C ASP A 42 -4.80 4.39 -19.30
N THR A 43 -4.59 3.49 -18.33
CA THR A 43 -4.75 2.05 -18.56
C THR A 43 -5.34 1.36 -17.35
N ASN A 44 -6.17 0.35 -17.60
CA ASN A 44 -6.76 -0.52 -16.58
C ASN A 44 -6.05 -1.89 -16.48
N TYR A 45 -4.84 -2.02 -17.03
CA TYR A 45 -4.10 -3.28 -17.03
C TYR A 45 -3.90 -3.89 -15.64
N HIS A 46 -3.73 -3.03 -14.63
CA HIS A 46 -3.52 -3.46 -13.23
C HIS A 46 -4.79 -3.39 -12.37
N ARG A 47 -5.94 -3.02 -12.93
CA ARG A 47 -7.18 -2.83 -12.15
C ARG A 47 -8.42 -3.22 -12.97
N CYS A 48 -9.53 -3.41 -12.29
CA CYS A 48 -10.79 -3.88 -12.89
C CYS A 48 -11.70 -2.74 -13.40
N GLY A 49 -11.29 -1.48 -13.34
CA GLY A 49 -12.12 -0.34 -13.75
C GLY A 49 -11.37 0.99 -13.70
N ASP A 50 -12.03 2.06 -14.09
CA ASP A 50 -11.45 3.39 -14.12
C ASP A 50 -11.16 3.92 -12.72
N VAL A 51 -10.18 4.82 -12.61
CA VAL A 51 -9.86 5.47 -11.33
C VAL A 51 -11.07 6.22 -10.80
N LYS A 52 -11.41 5.96 -9.56
CA LYS A 52 -12.49 6.63 -8.85
C LYS A 52 -11.93 7.56 -7.80
N ILE A 53 -12.53 8.73 -7.66
CA ILE A 53 -12.14 9.75 -6.69
C ILE A 53 -13.41 10.30 -6.06
N TYR A 54 -13.45 10.37 -4.74
CA TYR A 54 -14.56 11.04 -4.05
C TYR A 54 -14.35 12.57 -4.01
N PRO A 55 -15.42 13.38 -3.95
CA PRO A 55 -15.32 14.84 -4.04
C PRO A 55 -14.43 15.51 -2.99
N HIS A 56 -14.24 14.87 -1.84
CA HIS A 56 -13.40 15.39 -0.76
C HIS A 56 -11.92 14.97 -0.85
N GLN A 57 -11.60 14.09 -1.80
CA GLN A 57 -10.25 13.56 -1.97
C GLN A 57 -9.43 14.40 -2.94
N THR A 58 -8.17 14.57 -2.64
CA THR A 58 -7.20 15.19 -3.56
C THR A 58 -6.49 14.11 -4.35
N PHE A 59 -6.51 14.22 -5.66
CA PHE A 59 -5.83 13.30 -6.56
C PHE A 59 -4.43 13.80 -6.90
N VAL A 60 -3.44 12.92 -6.86
CA VAL A 60 -2.06 13.20 -7.24
C VAL A 60 -1.58 12.10 -8.19
N HIS A 61 -1.15 12.50 -9.39
CA HIS A 61 -0.50 11.59 -10.34
C HIS A 61 0.99 11.50 -9.99
N ALA A 62 1.42 10.37 -9.43
CA ALA A 62 2.81 10.15 -9.03
C ALA A 62 3.16 8.66 -8.98
N ASP A 63 4.47 8.39 -8.96
CA ASP A 63 5.01 7.06 -8.71
C ASP A 63 5.14 6.84 -7.20
N GLY A 64 4.63 5.72 -6.71
CA GLY A 64 4.75 5.33 -5.30
C GLY A 64 6.19 5.07 -4.84
N GLU A 65 7.12 4.83 -5.77
CA GLU A 65 8.55 4.71 -5.49
C GLU A 65 9.24 6.08 -5.29
N LYS A 66 8.53 7.18 -5.62
CA LYS A 66 9.03 8.56 -5.44
C LYS A 66 7.86 9.50 -5.24
N LEU A 67 7.41 9.60 -4.00
CA LEU A 67 6.25 10.40 -3.65
C LEU A 67 6.57 11.89 -3.49
N PRO A 68 5.76 12.81 -4.04
CA PRO A 68 5.99 14.25 -3.98
C PRO A 68 5.53 14.88 -2.66
N PHE A 69 5.75 14.20 -1.55
CA PHE A 69 5.33 14.64 -0.21
C PHE A 69 6.52 14.78 0.73
N LYS A 70 6.34 15.57 1.77
CA LYS A 70 7.34 15.73 2.84
C LYS A 70 7.37 14.52 3.77
N ASP A 71 8.46 14.39 4.52
CA ASP A 71 8.59 13.37 5.54
C ASP A 71 7.48 13.53 6.58
N LYS A 72 6.82 12.40 6.90
CA LYS A 72 5.73 12.36 7.90
C LYS A 72 4.60 13.35 7.65
N GLU A 73 4.34 13.67 6.39
CA GLU A 73 3.23 14.55 6.01
C GLU A 73 1.86 13.94 6.32
N PHE A 74 1.78 12.60 6.36
CA PHE A 74 0.55 11.86 6.64
C PHE A 74 0.65 11.12 7.97
N ASP A 75 -0.49 10.97 8.62
CA ASP A 75 -0.60 10.16 9.84
C ASP A 75 -0.75 8.68 9.51
N TYR A 76 -1.38 8.38 8.37
CA TYR A 76 -1.63 7.01 7.92
C TYR A 76 -1.50 6.87 6.40
N VAL A 77 -0.93 5.74 5.94
CA VAL A 77 -0.93 5.35 4.52
C VAL A 77 -1.62 4.01 4.33
N ILE A 78 -2.43 3.92 3.29
CA ILE A 78 -3.09 2.68 2.84
C ILE A 78 -2.50 2.28 1.50
N CYS A 79 -2.08 1.02 1.39
CA CYS A 79 -1.59 0.42 0.15
C CYS A 79 -2.18 -0.98 0.02
N ASN A 80 -3.14 -1.13 -0.88
CA ASN A 80 -3.87 -2.38 -1.04
C ASN A 80 -3.67 -2.92 -2.47
N GLN A 81 -3.08 -4.11 -2.59
CA GLN A 81 -2.86 -4.81 -3.87
C GLN A 81 -2.05 -3.97 -4.87
N VAL A 82 -0.92 -3.40 -4.43
CA VAL A 82 -0.04 -2.56 -5.24
C VAL A 82 1.41 -3.04 -5.20
N LEU A 83 1.89 -3.46 -4.03
CA LEU A 83 3.30 -3.79 -3.82
C LEU A 83 3.79 -4.92 -4.75
N GLU A 84 2.92 -5.84 -5.12
CA GLU A 84 3.21 -6.92 -6.06
C GLU A 84 3.45 -6.44 -7.51
N HIS A 85 3.07 -5.20 -7.83
CA HIS A 85 3.20 -4.64 -9.18
C HIS A 85 4.39 -3.69 -9.36
N VAL A 86 5.02 -3.22 -8.28
CA VAL A 86 6.06 -2.20 -8.37
C VAL A 86 7.39 -2.75 -8.91
N GLU A 87 8.25 -1.87 -9.42
CA GLU A 87 9.57 -2.30 -9.91
C GLU A 87 10.53 -2.57 -8.76
N HIS A 88 10.55 -1.69 -7.76
CA HIS A 88 11.49 -1.72 -6.65
C HIS A 88 10.74 -1.69 -5.30
N PRO A 89 10.27 -2.84 -4.80
CA PRO A 89 9.46 -2.91 -3.59
C PRO A 89 10.13 -2.30 -2.35
N GLU A 90 11.45 -2.43 -2.22
CA GLU A 90 12.17 -1.81 -1.11
C GLU A 90 12.12 -0.27 -1.17
N ALA A 91 12.31 0.32 -2.35
CA ALA A 91 12.20 1.76 -2.54
C ALA A 91 10.78 2.25 -2.26
N PHE A 92 9.80 1.50 -2.73
CA PHE A 92 8.39 1.78 -2.50
C PHE A 92 8.03 1.78 -1.00
N VAL A 93 8.41 0.73 -0.27
CA VAL A 93 8.16 0.64 1.18
C VAL A 93 8.89 1.76 1.94
N LYS A 94 10.13 2.08 1.56
CA LYS A 94 10.87 3.22 2.15
C LYS A 94 10.12 4.54 1.97
N GLU A 95 9.54 4.80 0.79
CA GLU A 95 8.73 5.99 0.54
C GLU A 95 7.46 6.00 1.41
N LEU A 96 6.74 4.89 1.52
CA LEU A 96 5.59 4.80 2.42
C LEU A 96 5.98 5.13 3.87
N CYS A 97 7.07 4.53 4.35
CA CYS A 97 7.60 4.80 5.70
C CYS A 97 8.09 6.25 5.87
N ARG A 98 8.61 6.87 4.82
CA ARG A 98 9.05 8.27 4.84
C ARG A 98 7.87 9.22 4.98
N VAL A 99 6.84 9.06 4.16
CA VAL A 99 5.74 10.02 4.07
C VAL A 99 4.68 9.85 5.16
N ALA A 100 4.57 8.68 5.78
CA ALA A 100 3.55 8.41 6.79
C ALA A 100 4.13 7.92 8.13
N ARG A 101 3.37 8.12 9.19
CA ARG A 101 3.73 7.67 10.56
C ARG A 101 3.33 6.23 10.81
N ARG A 102 2.23 5.80 10.24
CA ARG A 102 1.65 4.45 10.35
C ARG A 102 1.09 4.06 8.99
N GLY A 103 0.84 2.78 8.77
CA GLY A 103 0.24 2.36 7.52
C GLY A 103 -0.27 0.94 7.53
N TYR A 104 -0.94 0.61 6.46
CA TYR A 104 -1.46 -0.71 6.16
C TYR A 104 -1.05 -1.07 4.72
N ILE A 105 -0.47 -2.25 4.57
CA ILE A 105 -0.13 -2.82 3.26
C ILE A 105 -0.82 -4.18 3.17
N GLU A 106 -1.55 -4.39 2.10
CA GLU A 106 -2.17 -5.67 1.77
C GLU A 106 -1.67 -6.15 0.42
N THR A 107 -1.29 -7.41 0.35
CA THR A 107 -0.85 -8.10 -0.86
C THR A 107 -1.56 -9.43 -0.99
N PRO A 108 -1.62 -10.02 -2.18
CA PRO A 108 -2.17 -11.36 -2.35
C PRO A 108 -1.45 -12.37 -1.46
N SER A 109 -2.19 -13.31 -0.92
CA SER A 109 -1.59 -14.42 -0.19
C SER A 109 -0.81 -15.35 -1.13
N LEU A 110 0.19 -16.06 -0.60
CA LEU A 110 0.92 -17.09 -1.38
C LEU A 110 -0.02 -18.10 -2.03
N LEU A 111 -1.04 -18.55 -1.31
CA LEU A 111 -2.02 -19.47 -1.85
C LEU A 111 -2.83 -18.82 -2.98
N GLY A 112 -3.20 -17.57 -2.84
CA GLY A 112 -3.90 -16.80 -3.88
C GLY A 112 -3.07 -16.69 -5.15
N GLU A 113 -1.77 -16.36 -5.02
CA GLU A 113 -0.84 -16.30 -6.15
C GLU A 113 -0.66 -17.65 -6.84
N TYR A 114 -0.59 -18.73 -6.07
CA TYR A 114 -0.44 -20.09 -6.62
C TYR A 114 -1.69 -20.56 -7.38
N LEU A 115 -2.88 -20.29 -6.85
CA LEU A 115 -4.14 -20.74 -7.46
C LEU A 115 -4.61 -19.84 -8.60
N PHE A 116 -4.35 -18.55 -8.53
CA PHE A 116 -4.83 -17.55 -9.47
C PHE A 116 -3.71 -16.56 -9.87
N PRO A 117 -2.63 -17.03 -10.51
CA PRO A 117 -1.49 -16.20 -10.86
C PRO A 117 -1.89 -15.12 -11.87
N LYS A 118 -1.45 -13.89 -11.64
CA LYS A 118 -1.67 -12.77 -12.57
C LYS A 118 -0.36 -12.37 -13.23
N LYS A 119 -0.37 -12.21 -14.55
CA LYS A 119 0.81 -11.78 -15.31
C LYS A 119 1.33 -10.39 -14.94
N SER A 120 0.49 -9.58 -14.33
CA SER A 120 0.85 -8.24 -13.87
C SER A 120 1.59 -8.22 -12.52
N HIS A 121 1.61 -9.33 -11.79
CA HIS A 121 2.33 -9.44 -10.53
C HIS A 121 3.81 -9.75 -10.82
N LYS A 122 4.68 -8.88 -10.37
CA LYS A 122 6.12 -9.02 -10.51
C LYS A 122 6.75 -9.72 -9.31
N TRP A 123 6.08 -9.66 -8.17
CA TRP A 123 6.57 -10.14 -6.89
C TRP A 123 5.55 -11.04 -6.22
N VAL A 124 6.05 -12.09 -5.61
CA VAL A 124 5.30 -12.90 -4.64
C VAL A 124 5.80 -12.50 -3.26
N ILE A 125 4.90 -11.96 -2.45
CA ILE A 125 5.25 -11.43 -1.14
C ILE A 125 4.80 -12.44 -0.10
N LEU A 126 5.76 -12.87 0.72
CA LEU A 126 5.52 -13.83 1.76
C LEU A 126 5.45 -13.12 3.10
N ASP A 127 4.43 -13.44 3.86
CA ASP A 127 4.39 -13.16 5.28
C ASP A 127 5.28 -14.20 5.97
N ILE A 128 6.48 -13.81 6.25
CA ILE A 128 7.37 -14.60 7.06
C ILE A 128 7.12 -14.18 8.48
N ASP A 129 6.86 -15.15 9.32
CA ASP A 129 6.69 -14.91 10.73
C ASP A 129 7.94 -14.27 11.28
N CYS A 130 7.67 -13.26 11.43
CA CYS A 130 8.53 -12.31 11.59
C CYS A 130 9.42 -12.24 12.69
N LEU A 131 9.49 -13.00 13.41
CA LEU A 131 10.40 -13.05 14.37
C LEU A 131 11.77 -13.21 13.96
N LEU A 132 11.88 -13.27 12.80
CA LEU A 132 13.04 -13.40 12.27
C LEU A 132 13.92 -12.41 12.40
N TYR A 133 13.49 -11.53 12.64
CA TYR A 133 14.20 -10.67 12.72
C TYR A 133 15.28 -10.62 13.12
N THR A 134 15.83 -10.80 12.99
CA THR A 134 16.85 -10.72 13.17
C THR A 134 17.99 -10.20 12.72
N SER A 135 17.96 -9.09 12.68
CA SER A 135 19.05 -8.18 12.66
C SER A 135 20.23 -8.55 13.54
N ASP A 136 19.97 -9.11 14.55
CA ASP A 136 20.98 -9.39 15.53
C ASP A 136 21.82 -10.60 15.24
N ALA A 137 21.40 -11.39 14.33
CA ALA A 137 22.20 -12.52 13.89
C ALA A 137 23.30 -12.16 12.91
N ALA A 138 23.35 -10.92 12.48
CA ALA A 138 24.39 -10.44 11.58
C ALA A 138 25.57 -9.80 12.29
N ASP A 139 25.46 -9.59 13.59
CA ASP A 139 26.50 -8.94 14.40
C ASP A 139 27.28 -9.92 15.28
N GLU A 140 27.05 -11.23 15.13
CA GLU A 140 27.86 -12.26 15.81
C GLU A 140 28.93 -12.88 14.90
#